data_de0a034119d1b5c26955e726af58661c
#
_entry.id   de0a034119d1b5c26955e726af58661c
#
_cell.length_a   1.000
_cell.length_b   1.000
_cell.length_c   1.000
_cell.angle_alpha   90.00
_cell.angle_beta   90.00
_cell.angle_gamma   90.00
#
_symmetry.space_group_name_H-M   'P 1'
#
loop_
_entity.id
_entity.type
_entity.pdbx_description
1 polymer ?
#
loop_
_entity_poly.entity_id
_entity_poly.type
_entity_poly.pdbx_seq_one_letter_code
_entity_poly.pdbx_strand_id
1 'polypeptide(L)'
;MSEQGVSFGKALQLTNVLRDVPGDLAHGRCYLPARELAALGLGPRDLLEPAGAARARPLYRRLLGLALEHYDVAWDYTLAIPRREWRMRLACAWPLLIGLATLAALTAHPNPLGVTAPVKIPAAPCALLARSAFTVWSNRALAAHAARVRATIAV
;
A
#
# COMPACT_ATOMS: atom_id res chain seq x y z
N MET A 1 16.15 -0.96 -14.80
CA MET A 1 16.28 -0.42 -13.41
C MET A 1 15.52 0.90 -13.18
N SER A 2 15.53 1.86 -14.10
CA SER A 2 14.80 3.14 -13.89
C SER A 2 13.28 2.97 -13.77
N GLU A 3 12.65 2.19 -14.64
CA GLU A 3 11.21 1.92 -14.60
C GLU A 3 10.76 1.17 -13.34
N GLN A 4 11.57 0.21 -12.89
CA GLN A 4 11.29 -0.50 -11.64
C GLN A 4 11.41 0.42 -10.42
N GLY A 5 12.37 1.37 -10.43
CA GLY A 5 12.50 2.40 -9.40
C GLY A 5 11.30 3.35 -9.37
N VAL A 6 10.76 3.70 -10.54
CA VAL A 6 9.51 4.48 -10.64
C VAL A 6 8.33 3.70 -10.06
N SER A 7 8.20 2.41 -10.38
CA SER A 7 7.15 1.56 -9.80
C SER A 7 7.30 1.43 -8.28
N PHE A 8 8.52 1.34 -7.76
CA PHE A 8 8.80 1.37 -6.32
C PHE A 8 8.23 2.64 -5.66
N GLY A 9 8.54 3.80 -6.24
CA GLY A 9 8.00 5.09 -5.75
C GLY A 9 6.48 5.15 -5.81
N LYS A 10 5.88 4.69 -6.92
CA LYS A 10 4.42 4.64 -7.10
C LYS A 10 3.73 3.73 -6.10
N ALA A 11 4.30 2.55 -5.80
CA ALA A 11 3.76 1.63 -4.79
C ALA A 11 3.62 2.31 -3.43
N LEU A 12 4.68 2.97 -2.97
CA LEU A 12 4.68 3.68 -1.68
C LEU A 12 3.75 4.89 -1.69
N GLN A 13 3.76 5.67 -2.78
CA GLN A 13 2.91 6.86 -2.89
C GLN A 13 1.43 6.48 -2.91
N LEU A 14 1.03 5.46 -3.68
CA LEU A 14 -0.35 4.98 -3.69
C LEU A 14 -0.78 4.47 -2.32
N THR A 15 0.09 3.76 -1.60
CA THR A 15 -0.20 3.33 -0.22
C THR A 15 -0.49 4.51 0.69
N ASN A 16 0.32 5.58 0.62
CA ASN A 16 0.10 6.78 1.40
C ASN A 16 -1.22 7.47 1.02
N VAL A 17 -1.47 7.65 -0.28
CA VAL A 17 -2.73 8.25 -0.77
C VAL A 17 -3.94 7.46 -0.27
N LEU A 18 -3.91 6.13 -0.36
CA LEU A 18 -5.03 5.30 0.06
C LEU A 18 -5.24 5.29 1.57
N ARG A 19 -4.16 5.31 2.34
CA ARG A 19 -4.21 5.35 3.80
C ARG A 19 -4.74 6.68 4.32
N ASP A 20 -4.32 7.78 3.69
CA ASP A 20 -4.52 9.12 4.21
C ASP A 20 -5.81 9.78 3.69
N VAL A 21 -6.61 9.09 2.82
CA VAL A 21 -7.89 9.61 2.29
C VAL A 21 -8.76 10.28 3.36
N PRO A 22 -9.03 9.67 4.53
CA PRO A 22 -9.89 10.30 5.53
C PRO A 22 -9.29 11.59 6.08
N GLY A 23 -7.99 11.59 6.37
CA GLY A 23 -7.28 12.77 6.89
C GLY A 23 -7.18 13.89 5.87
N ASP A 24 -6.91 13.54 4.61
CA ASP A 24 -6.82 14.52 3.53
C ASP A 24 -8.17 15.18 3.26
N LEU A 25 -9.26 14.40 3.24
CA LEU A 25 -10.62 14.93 3.10
C LEU A 25 -10.98 15.88 4.24
N ALA A 26 -10.60 15.57 5.48
CA ALA A 26 -10.83 16.45 6.64
C ALA A 26 -10.12 17.80 6.48
N HIS A 27 -9.01 17.83 5.72
CA HIS A 27 -8.27 19.05 5.38
C HIS A 27 -8.67 19.66 4.03
N GLY A 28 -9.77 19.21 3.43
CA GLY A 28 -10.27 19.70 2.14
C GLY A 28 -9.44 19.25 0.93
N ARG A 29 -8.60 18.21 1.08
CA ARG A 29 -7.78 17.65 0.01
C ARG A 29 -8.32 16.30 -0.44
N CYS A 30 -8.25 16.02 -1.74
CA CYS A 30 -8.62 14.72 -2.31
C CYS A 30 -7.63 14.34 -3.39
N TYR A 31 -6.92 13.25 -3.19
CA TYR A 31 -5.95 12.71 -4.14
C TYR A 31 -6.50 11.54 -4.96
N LEU A 32 -7.77 11.15 -4.75
CA LEU A 32 -8.42 10.17 -5.60
C LEU A 32 -8.67 10.76 -7.00
N PRO A 33 -8.63 9.95 -8.08
CA PRO A 33 -8.79 10.43 -9.45
C PRO A 33 -10.14 11.13 -9.67
N ALA A 34 -10.13 12.44 -9.89
CA ALA A 34 -11.34 13.26 -9.99
C ALA A 34 -12.28 12.80 -11.12
N ARG A 35 -11.72 12.40 -12.27
CA ARG A 35 -12.53 11.91 -13.41
C ARG A 35 -13.28 10.63 -13.07
N GLU A 36 -12.70 9.76 -12.29
CA GLU A 36 -13.28 8.48 -11.91
C GLU A 36 -14.34 8.66 -10.80
N LEU A 37 -14.09 9.57 -9.86
CA LEU A 37 -15.11 9.99 -8.90
C LEU A 37 -16.31 10.60 -9.60
N ALA A 38 -16.10 11.50 -10.56
CA ALA A 38 -17.15 12.12 -11.35
C ALA A 38 -17.95 11.10 -12.16
N ALA A 39 -17.30 10.06 -12.72
CA ALA A 39 -17.99 8.96 -13.42
C ALA A 39 -18.92 8.16 -12.49
N LEU A 40 -18.65 8.15 -11.18
CA LEU A 40 -19.55 7.59 -10.17
C LEU A 40 -20.61 8.61 -9.68
N GLY A 41 -20.64 9.82 -10.26
CA GLY A 41 -21.47 10.91 -9.79
C GLY A 41 -21.10 11.36 -8.35
N LEU A 42 -19.80 11.35 -8.03
CA LEU A 42 -19.29 11.71 -6.72
C LEU A 42 -18.28 12.85 -6.83
N GLY A 43 -18.32 13.77 -5.88
CA GLY A 43 -17.25 14.71 -5.62
C GLY A 43 -16.51 14.40 -4.30
N PRO A 44 -15.42 15.14 -4.00
CA PRO A 44 -14.67 14.93 -2.76
C PRO A 44 -15.51 15.02 -1.49
N ARG A 45 -16.50 15.93 -1.44
CA ARG A 45 -17.37 16.11 -0.28
C ARG A 45 -18.31 14.94 -0.03
N ASP A 46 -18.75 14.26 -1.10
CA ASP A 46 -19.64 13.10 -0.97
C ASP A 46 -18.95 11.92 -0.25
N LEU A 47 -17.62 11.85 -0.30
CA LEU A 47 -16.85 10.82 0.39
C LEU A 47 -16.86 10.96 1.91
N LEU A 48 -17.22 12.12 2.44
CA LEU A 48 -17.41 12.35 3.89
C LEU A 48 -18.67 11.67 4.40
N GLU A 49 -19.64 11.40 3.51
CA GLU A 49 -20.89 10.75 3.84
C GLU A 49 -20.78 9.22 3.65
N PRO A 50 -21.38 8.41 4.54
CA PRO A 50 -21.29 6.95 4.44
C PRO A 50 -21.79 6.38 3.11
N ALA A 51 -22.83 6.97 2.52
CA ALA A 51 -23.38 6.55 1.23
C ALA A 51 -22.42 6.81 0.07
N GLY A 52 -21.78 7.98 0.04
CA GLY A 52 -20.77 8.34 -0.96
C GLY A 52 -19.52 7.48 -0.82
N ALA A 53 -19.02 7.28 0.39
CA ALA A 53 -17.90 6.39 0.68
C ALA A 53 -18.19 4.94 0.20
N ALA A 54 -19.42 4.44 0.44
CA ALA A 54 -19.82 3.11 -0.04
C ALA A 54 -19.80 3.01 -1.57
N ARG A 55 -20.28 4.04 -2.28
CA ARG A 55 -20.30 4.10 -3.76
C ARG A 55 -18.87 4.20 -4.34
N ALA A 56 -17.93 4.80 -3.62
CA ALA A 56 -16.54 4.91 -4.04
C ALA A 56 -15.70 3.64 -3.80
N ARG A 57 -16.20 2.63 -3.06
CA ARG A 57 -15.48 1.39 -2.77
C ARG A 57 -14.93 0.65 -3.99
N PRO A 58 -15.63 0.50 -5.11
CA PRO A 58 -15.08 -0.16 -6.29
C PRO A 58 -13.84 0.56 -6.84
N LEU A 59 -13.86 1.89 -6.89
CA LEU A 59 -12.72 2.71 -7.27
C LEU A 59 -11.54 2.49 -6.30
N TYR A 60 -11.81 2.52 -5.01
CA TYR A 60 -10.79 2.33 -3.98
C TYR A 60 -10.12 0.95 -4.09
N ARG A 61 -10.90 -0.14 -4.29
CA ARG A 61 -10.39 -1.49 -4.52
C ARG A 61 -9.53 -1.58 -5.77
N ARG A 62 -9.94 -0.95 -6.87
CA ARG A 62 -9.13 -0.90 -8.09
C ARG A 62 -7.78 -0.21 -7.86
N LEU A 63 -7.76 0.88 -7.11
CA LEU A 63 -6.52 1.58 -6.76
C LEU A 63 -5.63 0.76 -5.84
N LEU A 64 -6.21 -0.02 -4.91
CA LEU A 64 -5.48 -1.03 -4.13
C LEU A 64 -4.83 -2.08 -5.04
N GLY A 65 -5.56 -2.60 -6.03
CA GLY A 65 -5.02 -3.54 -7.02
C GLY A 65 -3.84 -2.93 -7.79
N LEU A 66 -3.99 -1.69 -8.27
CA LEU A 66 -2.91 -0.96 -8.96
C LEU A 66 -1.67 -0.77 -8.06
N ALA A 67 -1.88 -0.46 -6.77
CA ALA A 67 -0.77 -0.37 -5.83
C ALA A 67 -0.03 -1.71 -5.74
N LEU A 68 -0.76 -2.81 -5.64
CA LEU A 68 -0.19 -4.16 -5.54
C LEU A 68 0.61 -4.57 -6.80
N GLU A 69 0.16 -4.19 -8.00
CA GLU A 69 0.92 -4.39 -9.23
C GLU A 69 2.28 -3.66 -9.17
N HIS A 70 2.29 -2.43 -8.68
CA HIS A 70 3.54 -1.69 -8.47
C HIS A 70 4.42 -2.32 -7.38
N TYR A 71 3.84 -2.92 -6.33
CA TYR A 71 4.60 -3.67 -5.32
C TYR A 71 5.29 -4.89 -5.90
N ASP A 72 4.63 -5.64 -6.79
CA ASP A 72 5.22 -6.80 -7.43
C ASP A 72 6.51 -6.40 -8.21
N VAL A 73 6.45 -5.32 -9.00
CA VAL A 73 7.63 -4.76 -9.71
C VAL A 73 8.68 -4.21 -8.74
N ALA A 74 8.27 -3.59 -7.64
CA ALA A 74 9.18 -3.06 -6.62
C ALA A 74 9.93 -4.18 -5.87
N TRP A 75 9.30 -5.34 -5.70
CA TRP A 75 9.96 -6.53 -5.15
C TRP A 75 10.99 -7.10 -6.12
N ASP A 76 10.71 -7.16 -7.43
CA ASP A 76 11.71 -7.57 -8.45
C ASP A 76 12.93 -6.66 -8.42
N TYR A 77 12.73 -5.33 -8.31
CA TYR A 77 13.81 -4.38 -8.11
C TYR A 77 14.64 -4.70 -6.87
N THR A 78 13.99 -4.94 -5.73
CA THR A 78 14.65 -5.22 -4.46
C THR A 78 15.45 -6.53 -4.50
N LEU A 79 14.90 -7.56 -5.16
CA LEU A 79 15.54 -8.86 -5.31
C LEU A 79 16.72 -8.84 -6.30
N ALA A 80 16.73 -7.89 -7.24
CA ALA A 80 17.83 -7.69 -8.17
C ALA A 80 19.07 -7.05 -7.52
N ILE A 81 18.93 -6.41 -6.36
CA ILE A 81 20.06 -5.86 -5.60
C ILE A 81 20.99 -7.02 -5.16
N PRO A 82 22.30 -6.96 -5.43
CA PRO A 82 23.23 -8.02 -5.02
C PRO A 82 23.15 -8.35 -3.51
N ARG A 83 23.24 -9.64 -3.16
CA ARG A 83 23.10 -10.09 -1.76
C ARG A 83 24.16 -9.49 -0.82
N ARG A 84 25.37 -9.20 -1.34
CA ARG A 84 26.42 -8.51 -0.59
C ARG A 84 26.00 -7.12 -0.11
N GLU A 85 25.07 -6.48 -0.85
CA GLU A 85 24.49 -5.16 -0.51
C GLU A 85 23.27 -5.30 0.42
N TRP A 86 23.37 -6.16 1.43
CA TRP A 86 22.25 -6.51 2.31
C TRP A 86 21.61 -5.32 3.00
N ARG A 87 22.39 -4.28 3.31
CA ARG A 87 21.87 -3.03 3.91
C ARG A 87 20.96 -2.30 2.95
N MET A 88 21.33 -2.20 1.69
CA MET A 88 20.49 -1.60 0.63
C MET A 88 19.23 -2.44 0.40
N ARG A 89 19.37 -3.78 0.41
CA ARG A 89 18.20 -4.67 0.28
C ARG A 89 17.22 -4.48 1.43
N LEU A 90 17.70 -4.33 2.68
CA LEU A 90 16.84 -4.04 3.83
C LEU A 90 16.21 -2.66 3.72
N ALA A 91 16.96 -1.65 3.32
CA ALA A 91 16.44 -0.29 3.13
C ALA A 91 15.30 -0.24 2.09
N CYS A 92 15.36 -1.10 1.05
CA CYS A 92 14.29 -1.24 0.07
C CYS A 92 13.16 -2.16 0.58
N ALA A 93 13.47 -3.28 1.25
CA ALA A 93 12.48 -4.24 1.70
C ALA A 93 11.57 -3.71 2.82
N TRP A 94 12.11 -2.92 3.74
CA TRP A 94 11.35 -2.42 4.90
C TRP A 94 10.17 -1.55 4.52
N PRO A 95 10.31 -0.48 3.72
CA PRO A 95 9.15 0.31 3.31
C PRO A 95 8.13 -0.52 2.52
N LEU A 96 8.55 -1.50 1.70
CA LEU A 96 7.63 -2.38 1.00
C LEU A 96 6.86 -3.29 1.96
N LEU A 97 7.52 -3.87 2.96
CA LEU A 97 6.85 -4.72 3.97
C LEU A 97 5.85 -3.92 4.82
N ILE A 98 6.24 -2.72 5.24
CA ILE A 98 5.35 -1.82 6.00
C ILE A 98 4.16 -1.41 5.13
N GLY A 99 4.40 -1.08 3.87
CA GLY A 99 3.35 -0.71 2.94
C GLY A 99 2.37 -1.86 2.66
N LEU A 100 2.85 -3.09 2.42
CA LEU A 100 1.97 -4.26 2.29
C LEU A 100 1.15 -4.50 3.56
N ALA A 101 1.74 -4.37 4.75
CA ALA A 101 1.01 -4.48 6.01
C ALA A 101 -0.06 -3.38 6.15
N THR A 102 0.24 -2.18 5.65
CA THR A 102 -0.72 -1.06 5.59
C THR A 102 -1.88 -1.40 4.67
N LEU A 103 -1.61 -1.88 3.44
CA LEU A 103 -2.65 -2.28 2.50
C LEU A 103 -3.50 -3.42 3.07
N ALA A 104 -2.90 -4.39 3.77
CA ALA A 104 -3.64 -5.46 4.45
C ALA A 104 -4.60 -4.90 5.51
N ALA A 105 -4.14 -3.94 6.32
CA ALA A 105 -4.98 -3.29 7.31
C ALA A 105 -6.14 -2.49 6.67
N LEU A 106 -5.88 -1.82 5.54
CA LEU A 106 -6.88 -1.07 4.77
C LEU A 106 -7.95 -2.00 4.17
N THR A 107 -7.56 -3.15 3.64
CA THR A 107 -8.51 -4.13 3.08
C THR A 107 -9.36 -4.80 4.15
N ALA A 108 -8.80 -5.03 5.34
CA ALA A 108 -9.52 -5.58 6.48
C ALA A 108 -10.46 -4.57 7.15
N HIS A 109 -10.27 -3.26 6.90
CA HIS A 109 -11.09 -2.23 7.53
C HIS A 109 -12.48 -2.16 6.88
N PRO A 110 -13.58 -2.14 7.66
CA PRO A 110 -14.94 -2.13 7.13
C PRO A 110 -15.27 -0.86 6.35
N ASN A 111 -14.65 0.27 6.69
CA ASN A 111 -14.82 1.55 5.99
C ASN A 111 -13.50 2.33 5.90
N PRO A 112 -12.60 1.98 4.98
CA PRO A 112 -11.28 2.64 4.86
C PRO A 112 -11.37 4.08 4.35
N LEU A 113 -12.51 4.49 3.77
CA LEU A 113 -12.79 5.86 3.32
C LEU A 113 -13.44 6.73 4.40
N GLY A 114 -13.87 6.13 5.49
CA GLY A 114 -14.59 6.84 6.55
C GLY A 114 -13.67 7.68 7.44
N VAL A 115 -14.15 8.87 7.80
CA VAL A 115 -13.39 9.92 8.52
C VAL A 115 -13.13 9.60 10.01
N THR A 116 -13.60 8.48 10.51
CA THR A 116 -13.72 8.25 11.95
C THR A 116 -12.45 7.84 12.69
N ALA A 117 -11.43 7.31 12.05
CA ALA A 117 -10.10 7.15 12.64
C ALA A 117 -9.05 6.74 11.58
N PRO A 118 -7.80 7.20 11.67
CA PRO A 118 -6.74 6.69 10.82
C PRO A 118 -6.56 5.18 11.09
N VAL A 119 -6.42 4.41 10.01
CA VAL A 119 -6.15 2.97 10.13
C VAL A 119 -4.79 2.80 10.81
N LYS A 120 -4.81 2.36 12.07
CA LYS A 120 -3.58 2.07 12.81
C LYS A 120 -2.96 0.77 12.26
N ILE A 121 -1.72 0.86 11.81
CA ILE A 121 -0.95 -0.33 11.50
C ILE A 121 -0.69 -1.05 12.83
N PRO A 122 -1.10 -2.32 12.98
CA PRO A 122 -0.81 -3.07 14.21
C PRO A 122 0.71 -3.11 14.47
N ALA A 123 1.14 -3.37 15.71
CA ALA A 123 2.57 -3.50 16.10
C ALA A 123 3.35 -4.61 15.35
N ALA A 124 2.71 -5.29 14.41
CA ALA A 124 3.28 -6.25 13.47
C ALA A 124 4.50 -5.79 12.64
N PRO A 125 4.73 -4.48 12.32
CA PRO A 125 5.91 -4.09 11.59
C PRO A 125 7.22 -4.58 12.21
N CYS A 126 7.38 -4.51 13.53
CA CYS A 126 8.62 -4.94 14.18
C CYS A 126 8.96 -6.41 13.92
N ALA A 127 7.98 -7.32 13.99
CA ALA A 127 8.18 -8.73 13.71
C ALA A 127 8.49 -9.00 12.22
N LEU A 128 7.82 -8.27 11.32
CA LEU A 128 8.08 -8.35 9.87
C LEU A 128 9.50 -7.87 9.55
N LEU A 129 9.92 -6.75 10.13
CA LEU A 129 11.26 -6.17 9.92
C LEU A 129 12.34 -7.07 10.53
N ALA A 130 12.16 -7.59 11.74
CA ALA A 130 13.08 -8.53 12.36
C ALA A 130 13.24 -9.79 11.49
N ARG A 131 12.14 -10.36 10.97
CA ARG A 131 12.19 -11.52 10.09
C ARG A 131 12.92 -11.22 8.78
N SER A 132 12.80 -10.01 8.22
CA SER A 132 13.50 -9.63 7.00
C SER A 132 15.02 -9.62 7.17
N ALA A 133 15.52 -9.28 8.36
CA ALA A 133 16.96 -9.31 8.66
C ALA A 133 17.56 -10.73 8.52
N PHE A 134 16.77 -11.77 8.76
CA PHE A 134 17.20 -13.16 8.56
C PHE A 134 17.00 -13.66 7.12
N THR A 135 16.03 -13.10 6.41
CA THR A 135 15.69 -13.57 5.05
C THR A 135 16.43 -12.81 3.94
N VAL A 136 17.02 -11.65 4.24
CA VAL A 136 17.67 -10.75 3.26
C VAL A 136 18.82 -11.40 2.48
N TRP A 137 19.45 -12.43 3.04
CA TRP A 137 20.57 -13.15 2.45
C TRP A 137 20.18 -14.12 1.34
N SER A 138 18.89 -14.43 1.18
CA SER A 138 18.36 -15.37 0.19
C SER A 138 17.19 -14.74 -0.57
N ASN A 139 17.28 -14.69 -1.91
CA ASN A 139 16.17 -14.21 -2.75
C ASN A 139 14.90 -15.04 -2.52
N ARG A 140 15.04 -16.38 -2.44
CA ARG A 140 13.90 -17.27 -2.19
C ARG A 140 13.25 -17.02 -0.83
N ALA A 141 14.05 -16.84 0.23
CA ALA A 141 13.54 -16.60 1.57
C ALA A 141 12.88 -15.21 1.68
N LEU A 142 13.49 -14.18 1.11
CA LEU A 142 12.96 -12.81 1.11
C LEU A 142 11.67 -12.72 0.28
N ALA A 143 11.64 -13.31 -0.93
CA ALA A 143 10.45 -13.38 -1.76
C ALA A 143 9.31 -14.14 -1.08
N ALA A 144 9.60 -15.29 -0.45
CA ALA A 144 8.60 -16.05 0.30
C ALA A 144 8.07 -15.28 1.53
N HIS A 145 8.89 -14.42 2.14
CA HIS A 145 8.47 -13.54 3.21
C HIS A 145 7.50 -12.46 2.70
N ALA A 146 7.83 -11.80 1.60
CA ALA A 146 6.97 -10.83 0.94
C ALA A 146 5.64 -11.45 0.49
N ALA A 147 5.69 -12.62 -0.15
CA ALA A 147 4.50 -13.33 -0.62
C ALA A 147 3.53 -13.69 0.51
N ARG A 148 4.05 -14.06 1.69
CA ARG A 148 3.19 -14.31 2.87
C ARG A 148 2.45 -13.07 3.32
N VAL A 149 3.11 -11.91 3.34
CA VAL A 149 2.45 -10.64 3.70
C VAL A 149 1.44 -10.27 2.61
N ARG A 150 1.82 -10.41 1.34
CA ARG A 150 0.95 -10.15 0.19
C ARG A 150 -0.34 -10.98 0.22
N ALA A 151 -0.24 -12.26 0.60
CA ALA A 151 -1.38 -13.19 0.67
C ALA A 151 -2.42 -12.81 1.75
N THR A 152 -2.09 -11.92 2.68
CA THR A 152 -3.07 -11.41 3.67
C THR A 152 -3.97 -10.31 3.12
N ILE A 153 -3.71 -9.84 1.89
CA ILE A 153 -4.44 -8.73 1.26
C ILE A 153 -5.51 -9.31 0.34
N ALA A 154 -6.77 -9.14 0.73
CA ALA A 154 -7.94 -9.51 -0.07
C ALA A 154 -8.40 -8.29 -0.91
N VAL A 155 -8.24 -8.36 -2.23
CA VAL A 155 -8.69 -7.33 -3.19
C VAL A 155 -9.75 -7.92 -4.09
#